data_71511cdade658b92b5836f84cea194c1
#
_entry.id   71511cdade658b92b5836f84cea194c1
#
_cell.length_a   1.000
_cell.length_b   1.000
_cell.length_c   1.000
_cell.angle_alpha   90.00
_cell.angle_beta   90.00
_cell.angle_gamma   90.00
#
_symmetry.space_group_name_H-M   'P 1'
#
loop_
_entity.id
_entity.type
_entity.pdbx_description
1 polymer ?
#
loop_
_entity_poly.entity_id
_entity_poly.type
_entity_poly.pdbx_seq_one_letter_code
_entity_poly.pdbx_strand_id
1 'polypeptide(L)'
;MRELAAFSKGLCVITTRIPVADIAHHEGSSALRRDLEQLSSDAGAKLIRALGIKGDEAELRSASDEFRGHCLALTLLGSYLTDAYNGDIRRRKEVSPHLGHDVRQGVHARKVMESYQTWFGEGPELSLLRMLGLFDRPADEKTVGALLKSPAIPGLTDSLTDLNPTERRTTLARLRRARLLAGEDPHNPEHLDTHPLVREYFGEQLRNQRTEAWKEGNRRLYNYYRTLAPSLPETFRDMEPLFLAVICGCNAGLFRDALHEVYIPRIQRGDSSFGANVLGARGPFLVHCGSYLRSA
;
A
#
# COMPACT_ATOMS: atom_id res chain seq x y z
N MET A 1 15.79 17.25 4.15
CA MET A 1 16.82 16.21 3.98
C MET A 1 18.23 16.77 4.06
N ARG A 2 18.58 17.87 3.38
CA ARG A 2 19.94 18.48 3.42
C ARG A 2 20.41 18.80 4.84
N GLU A 3 19.57 19.40 5.66
CA GLU A 3 19.88 19.72 7.05
C GLU A 3 20.15 18.48 7.91
N LEU A 4 19.39 17.39 7.68
CA LEU A 4 19.65 16.12 8.36
C LEU A 4 21.03 15.56 7.98
N ALA A 5 21.38 15.59 6.69
CA ALA A 5 22.68 15.11 6.24
C ALA A 5 23.84 16.01 6.72
N ALA A 6 23.63 17.33 6.86
CA ALA A 6 24.66 18.28 7.25
C ALA A 6 24.86 18.37 8.77
N PHE A 7 23.80 18.30 9.58
CA PHE A 7 23.82 18.69 10.98
C PHE A 7 23.37 17.63 11.97
N SER A 8 22.80 16.48 11.51
CA SER A 8 22.36 15.43 12.42
C SER A 8 23.54 14.76 13.13
N LYS A 9 23.47 14.68 14.46
CA LYS A 9 24.44 13.93 15.29
C LYS A 9 24.02 12.47 15.52
N GLY A 10 22.84 12.09 15.05
CA GLY A 10 22.27 10.76 15.19
C GLY A 10 22.25 9.99 13.86
N LEU A 11 21.92 8.70 13.92
CA LEU A 11 21.68 7.88 12.74
C LEU A 11 20.27 8.13 12.21
N CYS A 12 20.18 8.53 10.93
CA CYS A 12 18.92 8.60 10.19
C CYS A 12 18.96 7.55 9.06
N VAL A 13 18.03 6.60 9.05
CA VAL A 13 17.91 5.59 7.99
C VAL A 13 16.73 5.95 7.11
N ILE A 14 17.00 6.11 5.81
CA ILE A 14 15.99 6.46 4.80
C ILE A 14 15.89 5.30 3.82
N THR A 15 14.71 4.71 3.68
CA THR A 15 14.42 3.72 2.62
C THR A 15 13.66 4.41 1.49
N THR A 16 14.13 4.24 0.27
CA THR A 16 13.54 4.87 -0.91
C THR A 16 13.75 4.02 -2.14
N ARG A 17 12.84 4.10 -3.11
CA ARG A 17 12.98 3.47 -4.43
C ARG A 17 13.71 4.36 -5.45
N ILE A 18 13.89 5.63 -5.12
CA ILE A 18 14.52 6.62 -6.01
C ILE A 18 15.62 7.32 -5.21
N PRO A 19 16.80 7.56 -5.78
CA PRO A 19 17.86 8.32 -5.14
C PRO A 19 17.36 9.69 -4.66
N VAL A 20 17.74 10.06 -3.44
CA VAL A 20 17.34 11.37 -2.86
C VAL A 20 18.32 12.43 -3.35
N ALA A 21 17.95 13.17 -4.38
CA ALA A 21 18.80 14.19 -4.99
C ALA A 21 19.30 15.25 -3.99
N ASP A 22 18.52 15.58 -2.97
CA ASP A 22 18.85 16.57 -1.93
C ASP A 22 20.09 16.22 -1.10
N ILE A 23 20.45 14.94 -0.99
CA ILE A 23 21.59 14.47 -0.20
C ILE A 23 22.74 13.96 -1.07
N ALA A 24 22.63 14.03 -2.39
CA ALA A 24 23.64 13.52 -3.31
C ALA A 24 25.04 14.14 -3.06
N HIS A 25 25.11 15.41 -2.69
CA HIS A 25 26.36 16.09 -2.35
C HIS A 25 27.00 15.63 -1.03
N HIS A 26 26.26 14.90 -0.21
CA HIS A 26 26.72 14.35 1.07
C HIS A 26 27.11 12.87 0.97
N GLU A 27 26.88 12.23 -0.20
CA GLU A 27 27.25 10.84 -0.44
C GLU A 27 28.78 10.65 -0.34
N GLY A 28 29.21 9.63 0.41
CA GLY A 28 30.62 9.38 0.69
C GLY A 28 31.21 10.18 1.85
N SER A 29 30.47 11.12 2.46
CA SER A 29 30.88 11.87 3.66
C SER A 29 29.93 11.59 4.84
N SER A 30 28.87 12.38 4.98
CA SER A 30 27.88 12.24 6.06
C SER A 30 26.66 11.40 5.66
N ALA A 31 26.50 11.07 4.39
CA ALA A 31 25.48 10.16 3.90
C ALA A 31 26.09 8.94 3.23
N LEU A 32 25.60 7.76 3.59
CA LEU A 32 25.96 6.50 2.97
C LEU A 32 24.76 5.95 2.19
N ARG A 33 24.91 5.78 0.88
CA ARG A 33 23.91 5.10 0.04
C ARG A 33 24.29 3.62 -0.08
N ARG A 34 23.31 2.76 0.10
CA ARG A 34 23.40 1.34 -0.20
C ARG A 34 22.19 0.91 -1.03
N ASP A 35 22.43 0.37 -2.20
CA ASP A 35 21.39 -0.25 -3.01
C ASP A 35 21.12 -1.66 -2.45
N LEU A 36 19.85 -2.01 -2.26
CA LEU A 36 19.44 -3.34 -1.82
C LEU A 36 19.22 -4.20 -3.07
N GLU A 37 20.11 -5.16 -3.24
CA GLU A 37 20.00 -6.14 -4.31
C GLU A 37 18.99 -7.24 -3.96
N GLN A 38 18.63 -8.04 -4.95
CA GLN A 38 17.83 -9.24 -4.76
C GLN A 38 18.61 -10.26 -3.91
N LEU A 39 17.88 -11.16 -3.24
CA LEU A 39 18.50 -12.22 -2.45
C LEU A 39 19.27 -13.19 -3.35
N SER A 40 20.44 -13.64 -2.90
CA SER A 40 21.12 -14.78 -3.53
C SER A 40 20.27 -16.05 -3.40
N SER A 41 20.55 -17.08 -4.22
CA SER A 41 19.88 -18.38 -4.16
C SER A 41 19.88 -18.96 -2.75
N ASP A 42 21.03 -18.86 -2.06
CA ASP A 42 21.20 -19.35 -0.68
C ASP A 42 20.40 -18.53 0.34
N ALA A 43 20.41 -17.20 0.21
CA ALA A 43 19.67 -16.33 1.11
C ALA A 43 18.17 -16.52 0.93
N GLY A 44 17.68 -16.64 -0.30
CA GLY A 44 16.30 -16.94 -0.60
C GLY A 44 15.87 -18.32 -0.10
N ALA A 45 16.69 -19.35 -0.28
CA ALA A 45 16.46 -20.69 0.27
C ALA A 45 16.32 -20.67 1.80
N LYS A 46 17.20 -19.94 2.50
CA LYS A 46 17.11 -19.75 3.96
C LYS A 46 15.81 -19.03 4.36
N LEU A 47 15.42 -17.99 3.61
CA LEU A 47 14.18 -17.25 3.86
C LEU A 47 12.95 -18.16 3.78
N ILE A 48 12.77 -18.89 2.68
CA ILE A 48 11.60 -19.75 2.49
C ILE A 48 11.61 -20.94 3.46
N ARG A 49 12.76 -21.46 3.83
CA ARG A 49 12.88 -22.48 4.89
C ARG A 49 12.43 -21.94 6.25
N ALA A 50 12.81 -20.71 6.60
CA ALA A 50 12.38 -20.05 7.82
C ALA A 50 10.86 -19.80 7.89
N LEU A 51 10.18 -19.78 6.73
CA LEU A 51 8.72 -19.69 6.60
C LEU A 51 8.01 -21.04 6.69
N GLY A 52 8.73 -22.13 7.01
CA GLY A 52 8.16 -23.46 7.20
C GLY A 52 8.12 -24.31 5.93
N ILE A 53 8.80 -23.92 4.87
CA ILE A 53 8.84 -24.69 3.62
C ILE A 53 9.75 -25.90 3.77
N LYS A 54 9.25 -27.04 3.29
CA LYS A 54 9.89 -28.36 3.28
C LYS A 54 10.38 -28.67 1.87
N GLY A 55 11.60 -29.16 1.75
CA GLY A 55 12.26 -29.52 0.51
C GLY A 55 13.75 -29.68 0.72
N ASP A 56 14.44 -30.28 -0.23
CA ASP A 56 15.90 -30.32 -0.21
C ASP A 56 16.52 -28.96 -0.55
N GLU A 57 17.82 -28.83 -0.30
CA GLU A 57 18.53 -27.55 -0.50
C GLU A 57 18.51 -27.10 -1.97
N ALA A 58 18.60 -28.06 -2.91
CA ALA A 58 18.60 -27.78 -4.33
C ALA A 58 17.22 -27.28 -4.79
N GLU A 59 16.12 -27.89 -4.30
CA GLU A 59 14.76 -27.46 -4.57
C GLU A 59 14.49 -26.04 -4.04
N LEU A 60 14.97 -25.70 -2.83
CA LEU A 60 14.79 -24.39 -2.23
C LEU A 60 15.60 -23.30 -2.96
N ARG A 61 16.84 -23.59 -3.36
CA ARG A 61 17.65 -22.69 -4.19
C ARG A 61 17.00 -22.46 -5.55
N SER A 62 16.57 -23.54 -6.20
CA SER A 62 15.85 -23.46 -7.47
C SER A 62 14.60 -22.58 -7.36
N ALA A 63 13.85 -22.67 -6.27
CA ALA A 63 12.70 -21.78 -6.03
C ALA A 63 13.14 -20.31 -5.87
N SER A 64 14.24 -20.05 -5.14
CA SER A 64 14.77 -18.69 -5.03
C SER A 64 15.13 -18.11 -6.38
N ASP A 65 15.81 -18.88 -7.25
CA ASP A 65 16.22 -18.46 -8.59
C ASP A 65 15.02 -18.24 -9.51
N GLU A 66 14.01 -19.10 -9.45
CA GLU A 66 12.77 -18.98 -10.20
C GLU A 66 12.05 -17.66 -9.90
N PHE A 67 12.08 -17.22 -8.65
CA PHE A 67 11.53 -15.93 -8.20
C PHE A 67 12.59 -14.81 -8.19
N ARG A 68 13.76 -15.03 -8.80
CA ARG A 68 14.86 -14.08 -8.93
C ARG A 68 15.30 -13.45 -7.61
N GLY A 69 15.22 -14.19 -6.52
CA GLY A 69 15.55 -13.68 -5.18
C GLY A 69 14.68 -12.52 -4.69
N HIS A 70 13.50 -12.28 -5.28
CA HIS A 70 12.63 -11.18 -4.87
C HIS A 70 12.03 -11.44 -3.49
N CYS A 71 12.52 -10.71 -2.47
CA CYS A 71 12.22 -10.96 -1.06
C CYS A 71 10.71 -11.07 -0.77
N LEU A 72 9.90 -10.09 -1.21
CA LEU A 72 8.45 -10.10 -0.99
C LEU A 72 7.79 -11.30 -1.68
N ALA A 73 8.19 -11.62 -2.92
CA ALA A 73 7.60 -12.75 -3.65
C ALA A 73 7.90 -14.07 -2.94
N LEU A 74 9.13 -14.28 -2.47
CA LEU A 74 9.53 -15.46 -1.70
C LEU A 74 8.82 -15.53 -0.35
N THR A 75 8.64 -14.40 0.31
CA THR A 75 7.89 -14.32 1.57
C THR A 75 6.42 -14.72 1.38
N LEU A 76 5.76 -14.17 0.37
CA LEU A 76 4.38 -14.50 0.04
C LEU A 76 4.23 -15.95 -0.41
N LEU A 77 5.15 -16.44 -1.27
CA LEU A 77 5.19 -17.83 -1.70
C LEU A 77 5.33 -18.79 -0.52
N GLY A 78 6.30 -18.53 0.37
CA GLY A 78 6.53 -19.36 1.54
C GLY A 78 5.30 -19.44 2.44
N SER A 79 4.68 -18.30 2.73
CA SER A 79 3.46 -18.26 3.53
C SER A 79 2.28 -18.99 2.83
N TYR A 80 2.11 -18.77 1.52
CA TYR A 80 1.06 -19.43 0.73
C TYR A 80 1.21 -20.96 0.75
N LEU A 81 2.41 -21.46 0.43
CA LEU A 81 2.66 -22.90 0.39
C LEU A 81 2.55 -23.54 1.78
N THR A 82 2.93 -22.83 2.83
CA THR A 82 2.78 -23.31 4.20
C THR A 82 1.31 -23.45 4.57
N ASP A 83 0.49 -22.47 4.24
CA ASP A 83 -0.93 -22.46 4.59
C ASP A 83 -1.75 -23.39 3.68
N ALA A 84 -1.51 -23.39 2.37
CA ALA A 84 -2.31 -24.14 1.40
C ALA A 84 -1.83 -25.59 1.17
N TYR A 85 -0.52 -25.86 1.35
CA TYR A 85 0.11 -27.13 0.95
C TYR A 85 1.08 -27.70 2.00
N ASN A 86 0.91 -27.38 3.28
CA ASN A 86 1.76 -27.86 4.37
C ASN A 86 3.28 -27.64 4.15
N GLY A 87 3.62 -26.61 3.38
CA GLY A 87 5.00 -26.22 3.10
C GLY A 87 5.71 -27.05 2.02
N ASP A 88 5.01 -27.80 1.19
CA ASP A 88 5.65 -28.55 0.11
C ASP A 88 6.11 -27.62 -1.02
N ILE A 89 7.43 -27.45 -1.19
CA ILE A 89 8.04 -26.58 -2.22
C ILE A 89 7.71 -27.02 -3.65
N ARG A 90 7.41 -28.29 -3.90
CA ARG A 90 7.08 -28.81 -5.23
C ARG A 90 5.80 -28.22 -5.78
N ARG A 91 4.90 -27.81 -4.89
CA ARG A 91 3.62 -27.17 -5.22
C ARG A 91 3.79 -25.72 -5.72
N ARG A 92 5.00 -25.13 -5.67
CA ARG A 92 5.27 -23.80 -6.24
C ARG A 92 4.94 -23.71 -7.74
N LYS A 93 5.00 -24.83 -8.45
CA LYS A 93 4.64 -24.89 -9.87
C LYS A 93 3.17 -24.53 -10.14
N GLU A 94 2.30 -24.69 -9.16
CA GLU A 94 0.89 -24.30 -9.25
C GLU A 94 0.70 -22.79 -9.09
N VAL A 95 1.62 -22.13 -8.38
CA VAL A 95 1.61 -20.67 -8.18
C VAL A 95 2.14 -19.94 -9.40
N SER A 96 3.07 -20.54 -10.15
CA SER A 96 3.75 -19.90 -11.27
C SER A 96 3.90 -20.82 -12.48
N PRO A 97 2.80 -21.17 -13.17
CA PRO A 97 2.91 -22.03 -14.36
C PRO A 97 3.66 -21.36 -15.52
N HIS A 98 3.72 -20.02 -15.60
CA HIS A 98 4.41 -19.29 -16.66
C HIS A 98 5.01 -17.98 -16.17
N LEU A 99 6.29 -17.98 -15.83
CA LEU A 99 7.10 -16.77 -15.71
C LEU A 99 7.40 -16.26 -17.13
N GLY A 100 6.45 -15.56 -17.76
CA GLY A 100 6.72 -14.84 -19.01
C GLY A 100 7.73 -13.72 -18.79
N HIS A 101 8.36 -13.24 -19.86
CA HIS A 101 9.34 -12.14 -19.90
C HIS A 101 8.76 -10.76 -19.52
N ASP A 102 7.83 -10.68 -18.58
CA ASP A 102 7.26 -9.41 -18.16
C ASP A 102 8.27 -8.66 -17.26
N VAL A 103 8.68 -7.48 -17.72
CA VAL A 103 9.75 -6.67 -17.12
C VAL A 103 9.26 -5.80 -15.95
N ARG A 104 7.94 -5.79 -15.67
CA ARG A 104 7.38 -4.96 -14.60
C ARG A 104 7.92 -5.35 -13.23
N GLN A 105 8.29 -4.36 -12.43
CA GLN A 105 8.70 -4.59 -11.04
C GLN A 105 7.59 -5.31 -10.27
N GLY A 106 7.96 -6.35 -9.51
CA GLY A 106 7.01 -7.06 -8.66
C GLY A 106 6.14 -8.12 -9.35
N VAL A 107 6.38 -8.46 -10.62
CA VAL A 107 5.60 -9.50 -11.35
C VAL A 107 5.54 -10.80 -10.57
N HIS A 108 6.64 -11.24 -9.97
CA HIS A 108 6.67 -12.47 -9.17
C HIS A 108 5.75 -12.40 -7.95
N ALA A 109 5.74 -11.26 -7.23
CA ALA A 109 4.84 -11.06 -6.09
C ALA A 109 3.37 -10.98 -6.52
N ARG A 110 3.08 -10.33 -7.67
CA ARG A 110 1.72 -10.23 -8.22
C ARG A 110 1.13 -11.62 -8.54
N LYS A 111 1.92 -12.54 -9.08
CA LYS A 111 1.47 -13.93 -9.34
C LYS A 111 1.12 -14.68 -8.06
N VAL A 112 1.91 -14.51 -7.02
CA VAL A 112 1.57 -15.12 -5.72
C VAL A 112 0.29 -14.51 -5.15
N MET A 113 0.11 -13.19 -5.28
CA MET A 113 -1.13 -12.52 -4.84
C MET A 113 -2.36 -12.99 -5.61
N GLU A 114 -2.23 -13.31 -6.91
CA GLU A 114 -3.28 -13.93 -7.71
C GLU A 114 -3.69 -15.32 -7.17
N SER A 115 -2.71 -16.12 -6.73
CA SER A 115 -2.99 -17.41 -6.08
C SER A 115 -3.72 -17.24 -4.75
N TYR A 116 -3.36 -16.24 -3.96
CA TYR A 116 -4.11 -15.88 -2.74
C TYR A 116 -5.54 -15.43 -3.05
N GLN A 117 -5.73 -14.63 -4.10
CA GLN A 117 -7.06 -14.20 -4.53
C GLN A 117 -7.95 -15.41 -4.85
N THR A 118 -7.43 -16.37 -5.61
CA THR A 118 -8.13 -17.60 -5.96
C THR A 118 -8.44 -18.42 -4.70
N TRP A 119 -7.51 -18.52 -3.78
CA TRP A 119 -7.64 -19.29 -2.55
C TRP A 119 -8.62 -18.70 -1.55
N PHE A 120 -8.63 -17.38 -1.37
CA PHE A 120 -9.58 -16.70 -0.48
C PHE A 120 -10.99 -16.65 -1.08
N GLY A 121 -11.12 -16.64 -2.41
CA GLY A 121 -12.38 -16.37 -3.08
C GLY A 121 -12.92 -14.97 -2.74
N GLU A 122 -14.21 -14.75 -2.97
CA GLU A 122 -14.88 -13.47 -2.68
C GLU A 122 -15.28 -13.40 -1.19
N GLY A 123 -14.31 -13.56 -0.31
CA GLY A 123 -14.48 -13.54 1.14
C GLY A 123 -14.01 -12.24 1.79
N PRO A 124 -14.12 -12.14 3.14
CA PRO A 124 -13.73 -10.95 3.88
C PRO A 124 -12.23 -10.63 3.78
N GLU A 125 -11.37 -11.64 3.60
CA GLU A 125 -9.94 -11.43 3.40
C GLU A 125 -9.67 -10.63 2.12
N LEU A 126 -10.28 -11.01 1.02
CA LEU A 126 -10.10 -10.33 -0.27
C LEU A 126 -10.73 -8.93 -0.24
N SER A 127 -11.89 -8.79 0.37
CA SER A 127 -12.56 -7.49 0.54
C SER A 127 -11.72 -6.53 1.37
N LEU A 128 -11.09 -7.01 2.45
CA LEU A 128 -10.20 -6.19 3.27
C LEU A 128 -8.95 -5.74 2.50
N LEU A 129 -8.33 -6.63 1.73
CA LEU A 129 -7.17 -6.27 0.89
C LEU A 129 -7.54 -5.23 -0.19
N ARG A 130 -8.69 -5.40 -0.84
CA ARG A 130 -9.23 -4.42 -1.81
C ARG A 130 -9.52 -3.08 -1.14
N MET A 131 -10.09 -3.09 0.06
CA MET A 131 -10.36 -1.89 0.84
C MET A 131 -9.05 -1.17 1.21
N LEU A 132 -8.01 -1.90 1.63
CA LEU A 132 -6.69 -1.32 1.90
C LEU A 132 -6.03 -0.74 0.63
N GLY A 133 -6.39 -1.21 -0.55
CA GLY A 133 -5.98 -0.65 -1.83
C GLY A 133 -6.49 0.77 -2.11
N LEU A 134 -7.46 1.27 -1.34
CA LEU A 134 -7.92 2.68 -1.41
C LEU A 134 -6.95 3.67 -0.74
N PHE A 135 -5.98 3.17 0.05
CA PHE A 135 -5.07 4.00 0.84
C PHE A 135 -3.66 3.99 0.27
N ASP A 136 -2.93 5.08 0.46
CA ASP A 136 -1.50 5.20 0.17
C ASP A 136 -0.61 4.97 1.40
N ARG A 137 -1.23 4.82 2.58
CA ARG A 137 -0.62 4.72 3.91
C ARG A 137 -1.39 3.75 4.81
N PRO A 138 -0.89 3.43 6.03
CA PRO A 138 -1.67 2.66 6.99
C PRO A 138 -3.05 3.27 7.23
N ALA A 139 -4.08 2.43 7.25
CA ALA A 139 -5.45 2.85 7.48
C ALA A 139 -5.76 2.84 8.98
N ASP A 140 -6.16 3.98 9.53
CA ASP A 140 -6.65 4.09 10.91
C ASP A 140 -8.09 3.59 11.06
N GLU A 141 -8.47 3.26 12.30
CA GLU A 141 -9.79 2.72 12.61
C GLU A 141 -10.94 3.63 12.17
N LYS A 142 -10.79 4.95 12.34
CA LYS A 142 -11.85 5.90 12.01
C LYS A 142 -12.07 5.98 10.51
N THR A 143 -11.00 5.94 9.76
CA THR A 143 -11.05 5.95 8.29
C THR A 143 -11.63 4.65 7.74
N VAL A 144 -11.25 3.51 8.31
CA VAL A 144 -11.88 2.20 8.03
C VAL A 144 -13.36 2.24 8.39
N GLY A 145 -13.71 2.78 9.56
CA GLY A 145 -15.11 2.97 9.99
C GLY A 145 -15.92 3.83 9.04
N ALA A 146 -15.32 4.85 8.42
CA ALA A 146 -16.00 5.66 7.40
C ALA A 146 -16.38 4.86 6.14
N LEU A 147 -15.55 3.89 5.75
CA LEU A 147 -15.85 2.98 4.63
C LEU A 147 -16.92 1.95 4.98
N LEU A 148 -16.93 1.47 6.22
CA LEU A 148 -17.87 0.44 6.70
C LEU A 148 -19.25 0.96 7.10
N LYS A 149 -19.51 2.28 6.99
CA LYS A 149 -20.83 2.86 7.27
C LYS A 149 -21.90 2.27 6.34
N SER A 150 -23.10 2.08 6.91
CA SER A 150 -24.29 1.67 6.15
C SER A 150 -24.70 2.75 5.12
N PRO A 151 -25.20 2.36 3.94
CA PRO A 151 -25.29 0.99 3.43
C PRO A 151 -23.91 0.42 3.07
N ALA A 152 -23.75 -0.90 3.06
CA ALA A 152 -22.53 -1.54 2.59
C ALA A 152 -22.22 -1.17 1.12
N ILE A 153 -20.95 -1.15 0.75
CA ILE A 153 -20.52 -0.94 -0.65
C ILE A 153 -20.50 -2.31 -1.34
N PRO A 154 -21.40 -2.59 -2.31
CA PRO A 154 -21.45 -3.88 -2.97
C PRO A 154 -20.13 -4.25 -3.64
N GLY A 155 -19.63 -5.45 -3.32
CA GLY A 155 -18.36 -5.96 -3.85
C GLY A 155 -17.10 -5.38 -3.20
N LEU A 156 -17.25 -4.59 -2.12
CA LEU A 156 -16.13 -4.06 -1.35
C LEU A 156 -16.29 -4.26 0.15
N THR A 157 -17.41 -3.83 0.75
CA THR A 157 -17.59 -3.86 2.20
C THR A 157 -18.73 -4.75 2.67
N ASP A 158 -19.51 -5.32 1.78
CA ASP A 158 -20.63 -6.21 2.07
C ASP A 158 -20.20 -7.42 2.93
N SER A 159 -19.09 -8.08 2.60
CA SER A 159 -18.57 -9.20 3.39
C SER A 159 -17.86 -8.78 4.68
N LEU A 160 -17.66 -7.49 4.92
CA LEU A 160 -16.98 -6.96 6.10
C LEU A 160 -17.93 -6.39 7.15
N THR A 161 -19.08 -5.85 6.71
CA THR A 161 -20.06 -5.19 7.59
C THR A 161 -20.79 -6.15 8.51
N ASP A 162 -20.96 -7.41 8.07
CA ASP A 162 -21.70 -8.44 8.80
C ASP A 162 -20.80 -9.29 9.72
N LEU A 163 -19.49 -9.06 9.72
CA LEU A 163 -18.54 -9.81 10.54
C LEU A 163 -18.71 -9.50 12.02
N ASN A 164 -18.91 -10.55 12.81
CA ASN A 164 -18.80 -10.41 14.25
C ASN A 164 -17.32 -10.20 14.71
N PRO A 165 -17.06 -9.77 15.95
CA PRO A 165 -15.70 -9.48 16.42
C PRO A 165 -14.73 -10.66 16.33
N THR A 166 -15.21 -11.89 16.44
CA THR A 166 -14.38 -13.10 16.35
C THR A 166 -13.99 -13.37 14.89
N GLU A 167 -14.94 -13.28 13.97
CA GLU A 167 -14.67 -13.42 12.54
C GLU A 167 -13.71 -12.37 12.03
N ARG A 168 -13.91 -11.10 12.45
CA ARG A 168 -12.97 -10.01 12.13
C ARG A 168 -11.56 -10.32 12.59
N ARG A 169 -11.37 -10.76 13.84
CA ARG A 169 -10.06 -11.16 14.36
C ARG A 169 -9.46 -12.33 13.57
N THR A 170 -10.27 -13.31 13.22
CA THR A 170 -9.83 -14.46 12.43
C THR A 170 -9.36 -14.03 11.04
N THR A 171 -10.11 -13.17 10.35
CA THR A 171 -9.75 -12.59 9.05
C THR A 171 -8.41 -11.86 9.13
N LEU A 172 -8.23 -10.97 10.12
CA LEU A 172 -6.96 -10.26 10.32
C LEU A 172 -5.80 -11.22 10.61
N ALA A 173 -6.01 -12.22 11.46
CA ALA A 173 -4.98 -13.20 11.79
C ALA A 173 -4.57 -14.03 10.57
N ARG A 174 -5.51 -14.43 9.72
CA ARG A 174 -5.23 -15.15 8.46
C ARG A 174 -4.39 -14.29 7.51
N LEU A 175 -4.75 -13.01 7.32
CA LEU A 175 -4.00 -12.10 6.46
C LEU A 175 -2.60 -11.79 7.00
N ARG A 176 -2.43 -11.66 8.32
CA ARG A 176 -1.11 -11.50 8.96
C ARG A 176 -0.24 -12.76 8.78
N ARG A 177 -0.81 -13.94 8.97
CA ARG A 177 -0.12 -15.22 8.73
C ARG A 177 0.29 -15.35 7.26
N ALA A 178 -0.58 -14.97 6.34
CA ALA A 178 -0.29 -14.91 4.91
C ALA A 178 0.74 -13.84 4.51
N ARG A 179 1.20 -13.01 5.45
CA ARG A 179 2.10 -11.86 5.20
C ARG A 179 1.54 -10.82 4.21
N LEU A 180 0.24 -10.84 3.99
CA LEU A 180 -0.49 -9.84 3.19
C LEU A 180 -0.91 -8.63 4.02
N LEU A 181 -0.95 -8.75 5.34
CA LEU A 181 -1.15 -7.68 6.30
C LEU A 181 0.06 -7.63 7.24
N ALA A 182 0.52 -6.44 7.59
CA ALA A 182 1.59 -6.22 8.55
C ALA A 182 1.19 -6.73 9.95
N GLY A 183 2.18 -7.01 10.78
CA GLY A 183 1.95 -7.27 12.20
C GLY A 183 1.31 -6.07 12.90
N GLU A 184 0.75 -6.30 14.08
CA GLU A 184 0.26 -5.20 14.91
C GLU A 184 1.39 -4.24 15.28
N ASP A 185 1.15 -2.94 15.07
CA ASP A 185 2.02 -1.91 15.59
C ASP A 185 1.70 -1.71 17.08
N PRO A 186 2.63 -1.95 18.01
CA PRO A 186 2.39 -1.77 19.44
C PRO A 186 1.96 -0.33 19.82
N HIS A 187 2.33 0.66 19.04
CA HIS A 187 1.98 2.07 19.27
C HIS A 187 0.63 2.44 18.66
N ASN A 188 0.20 1.71 17.61
CA ASN A 188 -1.05 1.96 16.88
C ASN A 188 -1.72 0.63 16.52
N PRO A 189 -2.20 -0.15 17.51
CA PRO A 189 -2.72 -1.51 17.28
C PRO A 189 -3.92 -1.57 16.34
N GLU A 190 -4.67 -0.47 16.24
CA GLU A 190 -5.85 -0.36 15.37
C GLU A 190 -5.52 0.01 13.90
N HIS A 191 -4.24 0.32 13.62
CA HIS A 191 -3.82 0.60 12.25
C HIS A 191 -3.69 -0.69 11.44
N LEU A 192 -4.26 -0.67 10.25
CA LEU A 192 -4.10 -1.76 9.28
C LEU A 192 -3.10 -1.32 8.21
N ASP A 193 -2.00 -2.04 8.12
CA ASP A 193 -0.95 -1.76 7.14
C ASP A 193 -0.64 -2.98 6.29
N THR A 194 -0.21 -2.73 5.06
CA THR A 194 0.25 -3.74 4.13
C THR A 194 1.37 -3.19 3.25
N HIS A 195 2.17 -4.10 2.70
CA HIS A 195 3.24 -3.71 1.80
C HIS A 195 2.70 -2.89 0.61
N PRO A 196 3.36 -1.79 0.18
CA PRO A 196 2.87 -0.92 -0.91
C PRO A 196 2.49 -1.68 -2.18
N LEU A 197 3.26 -2.70 -2.57
CA LEU A 197 2.96 -3.51 -3.76
C LEU A 197 1.69 -4.36 -3.61
N VAL A 198 1.39 -4.82 -2.39
CA VAL A 198 0.13 -5.54 -2.10
C VAL A 198 -1.04 -4.57 -2.22
N ARG A 199 -0.90 -3.39 -1.65
CA ARG A 199 -1.88 -2.31 -1.71
C ARG A 199 -2.17 -1.88 -3.14
N GLU A 200 -1.11 -1.67 -3.93
CA GLU A 200 -1.20 -1.34 -5.35
C GLU A 200 -1.94 -2.44 -6.15
N TYR A 201 -1.56 -3.71 -5.95
CA TYR A 201 -2.17 -4.83 -6.68
C TYR A 201 -3.67 -4.94 -6.43
N PHE A 202 -4.11 -4.96 -5.18
CA PHE A 202 -5.53 -5.09 -4.85
C PHE A 202 -6.32 -3.80 -5.12
N GLY A 203 -5.67 -2.63 -5.06
CA GLY A 203 -6.25 -1.36 -5.46
C GLY A 203 -6.50 -1.28 -6.97
N GLU A 204 -5.54 -1.70 -7.79
CA GLU A 204 -5.70 -1.81 -9.25
C GLU A 204 -6.81 -2.82 -9.61
N GLN A 205 -6.85 -3.95 -8.91
CA GLN A 205 -7.89 -4.95 -9.11
C GLN A 205 -9.28 -4.38 -8.82
N LEU A 206 -9.45 -3.71 -7.68
CA LEU A 206 -10.71 -3.06 -7.31
C LEU A 206 -11.11 -2.02 -8.36
N ARG A 207 -10.17 -1.17 -8.77
CA ARG A 207 -10.41 -0.12 -9.77
C ARG A 207 -10.85 -0.69 -11.12
N ASN A 208 -10.20 -1.76 -11.57
CA ASN A 208 -10.41 -2.30 -12.91
C ASN A 208 -11.61 -3.27 -12.99
N GLN A 209 -11.84 -4.04 -11.94
CA GLN A 209 -12.87 -5.08 -11.94
C GLN A 209 -14.16 -4.65 -11.23
N ARG A 210 -14.09 -3.64 -10.33
CA ARG A 210 -15.21 -3.16 -9.52
C ARG A 210 -15.22 -1.64 -9.44
N THR A 211 -15.24 -1.01 -10.61
CA THR A 211 -15.09 0.45 -10.77
C THR A 211 -16.07 1.25 -9.92
N GLU A 212 -17.33 0.82 -9.81
CA GLU A 212 -18.32 1.55 -9.01
C GLU A 212 -18.03 1.43 -7.50
N ALA A 213 -17.58 0.26 -7.03
CA ALA A 213 -17.15 0.09 -5.65
C ALA A 213 -15.90 0.93 -5.34
N TRP A 214 -14.94 1.01 -6.28
CA TRP A 214 -13.79 1.92 -6.20
C TRP A 214 -14.21 3.37 -6.06
N LYS A 215 -15.09 3.85 -6.93
CA LYS A 215 -15.60 5.24 -6.88
C LYS A 215 -16.35 5.53 -5.59
N GLU A 216 -17.23 4.62 -5.15
CA GLU A 216 -17.99 4.79 -3.93
C GLU A 216 -17.09 4.81 -2.69
N GLY A 217 -16.09 3.92 -2.60
CA GLY A 217 -15.09 3.93 -1.53
C GLY A 217 -14.34 5.27 -1.47
N ASN A 218 -13.86 5.74 -2.61
CA ASN A 218 -13.19 7.04 -2.71
C ASN A 218 -14.14 8.21 -2.38
N ARG A 219 -15.42 8.15 -2.76
CA ARG A 219 -16.41 9.17 -2.40
C ARG A 219 -16.62 9.27 -0.89
N ARG A 220 -16.68 8.12 -0.19
CA ARG A 220 -16.77 8.09 1.28
C ARG A 220 -15.53 8.68 1.94
N LEU A 221 -14.35 8.33 1.43
CA LEU A 221 -13.09 8.89 1.91
C LEU A 221 -13.00 10.39 1.64
N TYR A 222 -13.41 10.88 0.47
CA TYR A 222 -13.52 12.31 0.16
C TYR A 222 -14.38 13.04 1.20
N ASN A 223 -15.58 12.53 1.44
CA ASN A 223 -16.50 13.12 2.41
C ASN A 223 -15.94 13.09 3.84
N TYR A 224 -15.24 12.02 4.21
CA TYR A 224 -14.62 11.89 5.52
C TYR A 224 -13.45 12.87 5.69
N TYR A 225 -12.46 12.83 4.80
CA TYR A 225 -11.25 13.64 4.92
C TYR A 225 -11.53 15.15 4.88
N ARG A 226 -12.46 15.62 4.06
CA ARG A 226 -12.78 17.04 4.02
C ARG A 226 -13.36 17.58 5.33
N THR A 227 -13.88 16.71 6.21
CA THR A 227 -14.41 17.08 7.53
C THR A 227 -13.38 17.07 8.64
N LEU A 228 -12.21 16.43 8.43
CA LEU A 228 -11.17 16.35 9.45
C LEU A 228 -10.38 17.64 9.62
N ALA A 229 -10.19 18.39 8.54
CA ALA A 229 -9.44 19.63 8.58
C ALA A 229 -10.31 20.81 9.03
N PRO A 230 -9.71 21.79 9.73
CA PRO A 230 -10.34 23.09 9.95
C PRO A 230 -10.75 23.76 8.64
N SER A 231 -11.69 24.70 8.66
CA SER A 231 -12.14 25.42 7.47
C SER A 231 -10.98 26.07 6.71
N LEU A 232 -10.03 26.69 7.43
CA LEU A 232 -8.82 27.31 6.91
C LEU A 232 -7.61 26.81 7.72
N PRO A 233 -7.02 25.65 7.36
CA PRO A 233 -5.88 25.08 8.07
C PRO A 233 -4.64 25.97 7.91
N GLU A 234 -3.93 26.26 9.00
CA GLU A 234 -2.75 27.13 9.00
C GLU A 234 -1.43 26.37 8.96
N THR A 235 -1.46 25.07 9.26
CA THR A 235 -0.27 24.22 9.24
C THR A 235 -0.36 23.16 8.14
N PHE A 236 0.80 22.66 7.71
CA PHE A 236 0.86 21.55 6.77
C PHE A 236 0.12 20.30 7.31
N ARG A 237 0.27 20.03 8.60
CA ARG A 237 -0.37 18.89 9.27
C ARG A 237 -1.91 19.00 9.24
N ASP A 238 -2.43 20.18 9.50
CA ASP A 238 -3.88 20.42 9.47
C ASP A 238 -4.43 20.38 8.03
N MET A 239 -3.59 20.69 7.04
CA MET A 239 -3.97 20.67 5.63
C MET A 239 -3.88 19.28 5.00
N GLU A 240 -3.12 18.36 5.57
CA GLU A 240 -2.91 17.02 5.02
C GLU A 240 -4.22 16.27 4.69
N PRO A 241 -5.27 16.27 5.54
CA PRO A 241 -6.55 15.65 5.18
C PRO A 241 -7.20 16.25 3.93
N LEU A 242 -6.98 17.53 3.64
CA LEU A 242 -7.54 18.15 2.42
C LEU A 242 -6.84 17.65 1.15
N PHE A 243 -5.55 17.38 1.20
CA PHE A 243 -4.84 16.75 0.08
C PHE A 243 -5.42 15.35 -0.21
N LEU A 244 -5.64 14.56 0.85
CA LEU A 244 -6.27 13.24 0.72
C LEU A 244 -7.71 13.34 0.19
N ALA A 245 -8.48 14.34 0.65
CA ALA A 245 -9.82 14.58 0.13
C ALA A 245 -9.79 14.88 -1.36
N VAL A 246 -8.90 15.75 -1.84
CA VAL A 246 -8.79 16.06 -3.29
C VAL A 246 -8.45 14.81 -4.09
N ILE A 247 -7.48 14.00 -3.64
CA ILE A 247 -7.10 12.74 -4.32
C ILE A 247 -8.30 11.78 -4.39
N CYS A 248 -8.97 11.55 -3.26
CA CYS A 248 -10.14 10.67 -3.22
C CYS A 248 -11.30 11.23 -4.06
N GLY A 249 -11.52 12.55 -4.04
CA GLY A 249 -12.52 13.21 -4.88
C GLY A 249 -12.25 12.98 -6.38
N CYS A 250 -11.01 13.15 -6.81
CA CYS A 250 -10.60 12.86 -8.20
C CYS A 250 -10.80 11.38 -8.57
N ASN A 251 -10.42 10.47 -7.68
CA ASN A 251 -10.61 9.02 -7.87
C ASN A 251 -12.10 8.63 -7.95
N ALA A 252 -12.95 9.34 -7.23
CA ALA A 252 -14.41 9.16 -7.27
C ALA A 252 -15.08 9.79 -8.49
N GLY A 253 -14.35 10.59 -9.29
CA GLY A 253 -14.92 11.38 -10.38
C GLY A 253 -15.58 12.69 -9.96
N LEU A 254 -15.39 13.12 -8.70
CA LEU A 254 -15.95 14.35 -8.11
C LEU A 254 -15.01 15.55 -8.38
N PHE A 255 -14.57 15.73 -9.61
CA PHE A 255 -13.55 16.73 -9.97
C PHE A 255 -13.97 18.16 -9.61
N ARG A 256 -15.21 18.54 -9.93
CA ARG A 256 -15.73 19.89 -9.63
C ARG A 256 -15.81 20.15 -8.13
N ASP A 257 -16.32 19.20 -7.36
CA ASP A 257 -16.46 19.32 -5.90
C ASP A 257 -15.07 19.37 -5.23
N ALA A 258 -14.15 18.50 -5.64
CA ALA A 258 -12.77 18.50 -5.14
C ALA A 258 -12.06 19.83 -5.45
N LEU A 259 -12.27 20.40 -6.64
CA LEU A 259 -11.69 21.65 -7.04
C LEU A 259 -12.33 22.86 -6.33
N HIS A 260 -13.66 22.98 -6.39
CA HIS A 260 -14.36 24.20 -5.97
C HIS A 260 -14.76 24.22 -4.48
N GLU A 261 -14.91 23.06 -3.82
CA GLU A 261 -15.24 23.01 -2.40
C GLU A 261 -14.02 22.80 -1.49
N VAL A 262 -12.94 22.21 -2.02
CA VAL A 262 -11.77 21.89 -1.21
C VAL A 262 -10.52 22.62 -1.69
N TYR A 263 -10.11 22.42 -2.94
CA TYR A 263 -8.83 22.90 -3.43
C TYR A 263 -8.73 24.41 -3.45
N ILE A 264 -9.59 25.09 -4.22
CA ILE A 264 -9.55 26.56 -4.41
C ILE A 264 -9.79 27.28 -3.08
N PRO A 265 -10.86 27.02 -2.32
CA PRO A 265 -11.17 27.83 -1.12
C PRO A 265 -10.30 27.50 0.07
N ARG A 266 -9.86 26.26 0.25
CA ARG A 266 -9.24 25.82 1.51
C ARG A 266 -7.73 25.59 1.41
N ILE A 267 -7.23 25.13 0.24
CA ILE A 267 -5.81 24.85 0.02
C ILE A 267 -5.14 26.02 -0.69
N GLN A 268 -5.65 26.43 -1.85
CA GLN A 268 -5.07 27.49 -2.66
C GLN A 268 -5.37 28.89 -2.05
N ARG A 269 -6.59 29.10 -1.60
CA ARG A 269 -7.09 30.37 -1.03
C ARG A 269 -6.98 31.53 -2.01
N GLY A 270 -7.63 31.37 -3.16
CA GLY A 270 -7.61 32.34 -4.24
C GLY A 270 -6.20 32.55 -4.81
N ASP A 271 -5.82 33.81 -5.03
CA ASP A 271 -4.53 34.18 -5.64
C ASP A 271 -3.32 34.01 -4.72
N SER A 272 -3.53 33.78 -3.41
CA SER A 272 -2.44 33.66 -2.45
C SER A 272 -1.58 32.40 -2.65
N SER A 273 -2.13 31.37 -3.29
CA SER A 273 -1.49 30.06 -3.44
C SER A 273 -0.92 29.55 -2.11
N PHE A 274 -1.68 29.71 -1.03
CA PHE A 274 -1.25 29.54 0.37
C PHE A 274 -0.56 28.21 0.61
N GLY A 275 -1.12 27.10 0.13
CA GLY A 275 -0.53 25.78 0.29
C GLY A 275 0.88 25.67 -0.32
N ALA A 276 1.10 26.26 -1.48
CA ALA A 276 2.38 26.21 -2.18
C ALA A 276 3.38 27.26 -1.67
N ASN A 277 2.93 28.50 -1.48
CA ASN A 277 3.81 29.63 -1.19
C ASN A 277 4.10 29.82 0.30
N VAL A 278 3.14 29.54 1.16
CA VAL A 278 3.28 29.71 2.62
C VAL A 278 3.71 28.40 3.29
N LEU A 279 3.07 27.28 2.94
CA LEU A 279 3.37 25.99 3.57
C LEU A 279 4.42 25.15 2.82
N GLY A 280 4.90 25.61 1.66
CA GLY A 280 5.93 24.91 0.89
C GLY A 280 5.46 23.57 0.29
N ALA A 281 4.16 23.32 0.25
CA ALA A 281 3.55 22.06 -0.20
C ALA A 281 3.64 21.85 -1.71
N ARG A 282 4.80 22.08 -2.32
CA ARG A 282 5.00 21.95 -3.78
C ARG A 282 5.13 20.50 -4.25
N GLY A 283 5.69 19.61 -3.42
CA GLY A 283 6.00 18.22 -3.79
C GLY A 283 4.75 17.31 -3.86
N PRO A 284 3.95 17.16 -2.82
CA PRO A 284 2.76 16.30 -2.83
C PRO A 284 1.73 16.70 -3.87
N PHE A 285 1.74 17.96 -4.26
CA PHE A 285 0.77 18.59 -5.14
C PHE A 285 0.98 18.26 -6.61
N LEU A 286 2.23 18.31 -7.07
CA LEU A 286 2.55 18.14 -8.49
C LEU A 286 2.45 16.69 -8.94
N VAL A 287 2.65 15.74 -8.06
CA VAL A 287 2.74 14.32 -8.42
C VAL A 287 1.35 13.67 -8.56
N HIS A 288 0.36 14.04 -7.74
CA HIS A 288 -0.93 13.36 -7.73
C HIS A 288 -2.10 14.20 -8.25
N CYS A 289 -2.15 15.50 -7.97
CA CYS A 289 -3.27 16.34 -8.42
C CYS A 289 -3.05 16.98 -9.79
N GLY A 290 -1.81 17.27 -10.16
CA GLY A 290 -1.50 17.98 -11.41
C GLY A 290 -1.83 17.21 -12.69
N SER A 291 -1.81 15.89 -12.67
CA SER A 291 -2.20 15.05 -13.81
C SER A 291 -3.72 14.96 -13.97
N TYR A 292 -4.47 15.00 -12.87
CA TYR A 292 -5.94 14.88 -12.89
C TYR A 292 -6.65 16.22 -13.13
N LEU A 293 -6.11 17.32 -12.59
CA LEU A 293 -6.72 18.65 -12.74
C LEU A 293 -6.48 19.29 -14.11
N ARG A 294 -5.53 18.77 -14.92
CA ARG A 294 -5.31 19.23 -16.29
C ARG A 294 -6.25 18.57 -17.33
N SER A 295 -6.96 17.53 -16.91
CA SER A 295 -7.90 16.78 -17.76
C SER A 295 -9.37 17.11 -17.46
N ALA A 296 -9.66 18.02 -16.56
CA ALA A 296 -10.98 18.56 -16.22
C ALA A 296 -11.13 19.99 -16.75
#